data_332da823bf124b7d66bceffd88a5a6c5
#
_entry.id   332da823bf124b7d66bceffd88a5a6c5
#
_cell.length_a   1.000
_cell.length_b   1.000
_cell.length_c   1.000
_cell.angle_alpha   90.00
_cell.angle_beta   90.00
_cell.angle_gamma   90.00
#
_symmetry.space_group_name_H-M   'P 1'
#
loop_
_entity.id
_entity.type
_entity.pdbx_description
1 polymer ?
#
loop_
_entity_poly.entity_id
_entity_poly.type
_entity_poly.pdbx_seq_one_letter_code
_entity_poly.pdbx_strand_id
1 'polypeptide(L)'
;ANCSQCHGSGAAGAKGYPNLLDDDWLWGGEMADIEYTVRHGIRNDQDGDARYSQMPAFGDMLEKPEIAAVVEHVVSLSNADYDAELAATGATVFADNCAACHGETGLGDRAQGAPNLADAIWLYGGDRATLTDTVINARFGVMPAWGPRLTEADVRAVSAYVHGLGGGE
;
A
#
# COMPACT_ATOMS: atom_id res chain seq x y z
N ALA A 1 -18.36 13.71 -5.23
CA ALA A 1 -17.72 14.11 -6.50
C ALA A 1 -16.19 14.20 -6.37
N ASN A 2 -15.65 14.55 -5.21
CA ASN A 2 -14.21 14.79 -5.03
C ASN A 2 -13.40 13.49 -4.99
N CYS A 3 -13.84 12.50 -4.23
CA CYS A 3 -13.11 11.23 -4.00
C CYS A 3 -13.19 10.27 -5.20
N SER A 4 -14.30 10.32 -5.94
CA SER A 4 -14.56 9.42 -7.07
C SER A 4 -13.62 9.60 -8.27
N GLN A 5 -12.91 10.72 -8.36
CA GLN A 5 -11.91 10.94 -9.41
C GLN A 5 -10.72 9.97 -9.29
N CYS A 6 -10.37 9.58 -8.07
CA CYS A 6 -9.30 8.63 -7.78
C CYS A 6 -9.86 7.25 -7.40
N HIS A 7 -10.80 7.21 -6.45
CA HIS A 7 -11.33 5.94 -5.93
C HIS A 7 -12.47 5.32 -6.77
N GLY A 8 -12.85 5.96 -7.89
CA GLY A 8 -13.96 5.51 -8.72
C GLY A 8 -15.33 5.88 -8.17
N SER A 9 -16.37 5.94 -9.02
CA SER A 9 -17.74 6.30 -8.64
C SER A 9 -18.40 5.25 -7.72
N GLY A 10 -17.93 3.99 -7.77
CA GLY A 10 -18.34 2.89 -6.89
C GLY A 10 -17.39 2.64 -5.74
N ALA A 11 -16.38 3.47 -5.52
CA ALA A 11 -15.34 3.33 -4.51
C ALA A 11 -14.45 2.06 -4.64
N ALA A 12 -14.53 1.35 -5.76
CA ALA A 12 -13.75 0.13 -6.02
C ALA A 12 -12.29 0.39 -6.42
N GLY A 13 -11.85 1.65 -6.41
CA GLY A 13 -10.50 2.03 -6.79
C GLY A 13 -10.17 1.83 -8.26
N ALA A 14 -8.88 1.88 -8.53
CA ALA A 14 -8.27 1.58 -9.83
C ALA A 14 -6.77 1.29 -9.61
N LYS A 15 -6.04 0.88 -10.63
CA LYS A 15 -4.59 0.67 -10.51
C LYS A 15 -3.90 1.91 -9.96
N GLY A 16 -3.27 1.78 -8.78
CA GLY A 16 -2.63 2.87 -8.05
C GLY A 16 -3.55 3.71 -7.15
N TYR A 17 -4.86 3.39 -7.12
CA TYR A 17 -5.83 4.04 -6.24
C TYR A 17 -6.58 2.97 -5.42
N PRO A 18 -6.53 3.03 -4.08
CA PRO A 18 -7.11 2.00 -3.22
C PRO A 18 -8.60 1.77 -3.48
N ASN A 19 -8.98 0.50 -3.45
CA ASN A 19 -10.36 0.06 -3.29
C ASN A 19 -10.80 0.38 -1.85
N LEU A 20 -11.96 0.97 -1.67
CA LEU A 20 -12.52 1.30 -0.35
C LEU A 20 -13.64 0.34 0.05
N LEU A 21 -13.84 -0.75 -0.71
CA LEU A 21 -14.86 -1.77 -0.47
C LEU A 21 -14.28 -3.03 0.18
N ASP A 22 -12.95 -3.21 0.10
CA ASP A 22 -12.24 -4.34 0.71
C ASP A 22 -11.74 -4.00 2.12
N ASP A 23 -11.13 -4.97 2.77
CA ASP A 23 -10.57 -4.89 4.11
C ASP A 23 -9.03 -4.69 4.12
N ASP A 24 -8.45 -4.35 2.96
CA ASP A 24 -7.02 -4.04 2.85
C ASP A 24 -6.73 -2.57 3.15
N TRP A 25 -6.44 -2.29 4.41
CA TRP A 25 -6.16 -0.95 4.92
C TRP A 25 -4.67 -0.74 5.19
N LEU A 26 -4.00 0.03 4.33
CA LEU A 26 -2.57 0.37 4.50
C LEU A 26 -2.28 1.16 5.79
N TRP A 27 -3.25 1.95 6.27
CA TRP A 27 -3.08 2.85 7.41
C TRP A 27 -4.12 2.63 8.52
N GLY A 28 -4.82 1.51 8.49
CA GLY A 28 -5.89 1.15 9.40
C GLY A 28 -7.28 1.45 8.87
N GLY A 29 -8.22 0.58 9.21
CA GLY A 29 -9.63 0.62 8.82
C GLY A 29 -10.57 1.08 9.92
N GLU A 30 -10.06 1.41 11.10
CA GLU A 30 -10.87 2.00 12.16
C GLU A 30 -11.38 3.39 11.76
N MET A 31 -12.53 3.78 12.31
CA MET A 31 -13.13 5.09 12.04
C MET A 31 -12.14 6.25 12.25
N ALA A 32 -11.32 6.18 13.30
CA ALA A 32 -10.33 7.22 13.62
C ALA A 32 -9.21 7.28 12.59
N ASP A 33 -8.77 6.13 12.06
CA ASP A 33 -7.73 6.05 11.04
C ASP A 33 -8.20 6.60 9.70
N ILE A 34 -9.43 6.26 9.32
CA ILE A 34 -10.06 6.77 8.09
C ILE A 34 -10.25 8.28 8.20
N GLU A 35 -10.76 8.78 9.35
CA GLU A 35 -10.93 10.23 9.58
C GLU A 35 -9.61 10.98 9.52
N TYR A 36 -8.55 10.44 10.15
CA TYR A 36 -7.22 11.01 10.10
C TYR A 36 -6.67 11.06 8.68
N THR A 37 -6.80 9.96 7.94
CA THR A 37 -6.33 9.86 6.54
C THR A 37 -7.08 10.82 5.61
N VAL A 38 -8.40 10.95 5.78
CA VAL A 38 -9.19 11.93 5.00
C VAL A 38 -8.76 13.35 5.34
N ARG A 39 -8.56 13.66 6.61
CA ARG A 39 -8.21 15.00 7.08
C ARG A 39 -6.84 15.44 6.57
N HIS A 40 -5.81 14.63 6.80
CA HIS A 40 -4.41 14.99 6.60
C HIS A 40 -3.81 14.46 5.29
N GLY A 41 -4.44 13.45 4.68
CA GLY A 41 -3.94 12.83 3.47
C GLY A 41 -2.72 11.94 3.70
N ILE A 42 -2.09 11.56 2.60
CA ILE A 42 -0.93 10.66 2.57
C ILE A 42 0.12 11.27 1.65
N ARG A 43 1.37 11.38 2.12
CA ARG A 43 2.54 11.82 1.34
C ARG A 43 2.33 13.14 0.60
N ASN A 44 1.51 14.03 1.12
CA ASN A 44 1.35 15.38 0.56
C ASN A 44 2.17 16.40 1.38
N ASP A 45 2.65 17.43 0.71
CA ASP A 45 3.50 18.48 1.27
C ASP A 45 2.72 19.67 1.83
N GLN A 46 1.40 19.63 1.76
CA GLN A 46 0.51 20.73 2.16
C GLN A 46 0.03 20.59 3.61
N ASP A 47 0.25 19.45 4.24
CA ASP A 47 -0.16 19.15 5.61
C ASP A 47 0.99 18.45 6.35
N GLY A 48 1.49 19.09 7.43
CA GLY A 48 2.58 18.56 8.23
C GLY A 48 2.23 17.29 9.01
N ASP A 49 0.95 17.00 9.17
CA ASP A 49 0.43 15.81 9.83
C ASP A 49 0.03 14.70 8.82
N ALA A 50 0.32 14.91 7.52
CA ALA A 50 0.08 13.88 6.51
C ALA A 50 0.79 12.57 6.86
N ARG A 51 0.10 11.43 6.69
CA ARG A 51 0.74 10.12 6.84
C ARG A 51 1.89 10.00 5.87
N TYR A 52 3.05 9.60 6.36
CA TYR A 52 4.25 9.53 5.54
C TYR A 52 5.06 8.25 5.80
N SER A 53 5.33 7.54 4.75
CA SER A 53 6.39 6.54 4.64
C SER A 53 6.74 6.40 3.16
N GLN A 54 7.93 5.90 2.87
CA GLN A 54 8.37 5.71 1.49
C GLN A 54 9.18 4.43 1.38
N MET A 55 8.77 3.55 0.49
CA MET A 55 9.59 2.42 0.05
C MET A 55 10.79 2.97 -0.73
N PRO A 56 12.03 2.58 -0.42
CA PRO A 56 13.19 2.95 -1.23
C PRO A 56 13.10 2.36 -2.65
N ALA A 57 13.66 3.05 -3.62
CA ALA A 57 13.90 2.50 -4.96
C ALA A 57 15.18 1.65 -4.92
N PHE A 58 15.03 0.33 -5.04
CA PHE A 58 16.15 -0.59 -4.90
C PHE A 58 16.94 -0.82 -6.20
N GLY A 59 16.54 -0.19 -7.30
CA GLY A 59 17.19 -0.38 -8.60
C GLY A 59 18.68 -0.05 -8.63
N ASP A 60 19.12 0.91 -7.81
CA ASP A 60 20.53 1.29 -7.66
C ASP A 60 21.21 0.69 -6.41
N MET A 61 20.45 -0.06 -5.59
CA MET A 61 20.90 -0.61 -4.30
C MET A 61 21.13 -2.11 -4.36
N LEU A 62 20.37 -2.82 -5.18
CA LEU A 62 20.41 -4.28 -5.35
C LEU A 62 20.85 -4.63 -6.77
N GLU A 63 21.59 -5.73 -6.88
CA GLU A 63 21.97 -6.29 -8.17
C GLU A 63 20.75 -6.96 -8.84
N LYS A 64 20.74 -7.02 -10.18
CA LYS A 64 19.64 -7.63 -10.93
C LYS A 64 19.26 -9.04 -10.49
N PRO A 65 20.21 -9.94 -10.17
CA PRO A 65 19.87 -11.27 -9.63
C PRO A 65 19.18 -11.21 -8.26
N GLU A 66 19.56 -10.27 -7.39
CA GLU A 66 18.93 -10.08 -6.08
C GLU A 66 17.51 -9.56 -6.23
N ILE A 67 17.27 -8.62 -7.15
CA ILE A 67 15.93 -8.13 -7.50
C ILE A 67 15.06 -9.28 -8.01
N ALA A 68 15.57 -10.11 -8.92
CA ALA A 68 14.83 -11.26 -9.42
C ALA A 68 14.49 -12.24 -8.29
N ALA A 69 15.44 -12.50 -7.39
CA ALA A 69 15.26 -13.41 -6.27
C ALA A 69 14.23 -12.89 -5.27
N VAL A 70 14.32 -11.61 -4.85
CA VAL A 70 13.37 -11.05 -3.90
C VAL A 70 11.96 -10.94 -4.47
N VAL A 71 11.82 -10.65 -5.76
CA VAL A 71 10.50 -10.68 -6.44
C VAL A 71 9.91 -12.07 -6.40
N GLU A 72 10.71 -13.12 -6.67
CA GLU A 72 10.24 -14.50 -6.61
C GLU A 72 9.87 -14.92 -5.18
N HIS A 73 10.61 -14.46 -4.17
CA HIS A 73 10.24 -14.64 -2.78
C HIS A 73 8.89 -13.98 -2.46
N VAL A 74 8.67 -12.73 -2.89
CA VAL A 74 7.38 -12.03 -2.70
C VAL A 74 6.24 -12.79 -3.40
N VAL A 75 6.45 -13.27 -4.63
CA VAL A 75 5.47 -14.12 -5.32
C VAL A 75 5.13 -15.36 -4.50
N SER A 76 6.12 -15.99 -3.87
CA SER A 76 5.91 -17.21 -3.08
C SER A 76 5.06 -17.01 -1.82
N LEU A 77 4.91 -15.77 -1.34
CA LEU A 77 4.10 -15.48 -0.16
C LEU A 77 2.60 -15.65 -0.41
N SER A 78 2.14 -15.41 -1.64
CA SER A 78 0.71 -15.44 -2.00
C SER A 78 0.36 -16.35 -3.17
N ASN A 79 1.33 -16.97 -3.85
CA ASN A 79 1.12 -17.77 -5.05
C ASN A 79 1.88 -19.11 -4.96
N ALA A 80 1.28 -20.18 -5.46
CA ALA A 80 1.89 -21.50 -5.50
C ALA A 80 2.81 -21.72 -6.72
N ASP A 81 2.71 -20.88 -7.75
CA ASP A 81 3.51 -20.97 -8.99
C ASP A 81 4.73 -20.04 -8.90
N TYR A 82 5.80 -20.54 -8.27
CA TYR A 82 7.07 -19.82 -8.10
C TYR A 82 8.28 -20.73 -8.21
N ASP A 83 9.45 -20.18 -8.49
CA ASP A 83 10.75 -20.87 -8.47
C ASP A 83 11.23 -20.96 -7.01
N ALA A 84 11.19 -22.17 -6.45
CA ALA A 84 11.53 -22.41 -5.04
C ALA A 84 13.02 -22.16 -4.71
N GLU A 85 13.94 -22.40 -5.63
CA GLU A 85 15.37 -22.16 -5.42
C GLU A 85 15.67 -20.65 -5.42
N LEU A 86 15.09 -19.95 -6.37
CA LEU A 86 15.22 -18.49 -6.48
C LEU A 86 14.54 -17.79 -5.30
N ALA A 87 13.34 -18.22 -4.92
CA ALA A 87 12.60 -17.68 -3.78
C ALA A 87 13.37 -17.89 -2.45
N ALA A 88 14.03 -19.05 -2.27
CA ALA A 88 14.87 -19.28 -1.09
C ALA A 88 16.07 -18.33 -1.02
N THR A 89 16.68 -18.01 -2.16
CA THR A 89 17.73 -16.98 -2.23
C THR A 89 17.14 -15.60 -1.92
N GLY A 90 15.96 -15.28 -2.45
CA GLY A 90 15.25 -14.04 -2.24
C GLY A 90 14.81 -13.81 -0.80
N ALA A 91 14.58 -14.86 -0.02
CA ALA A 91 14.24 -14.75 1.40
C ALA A 91 15.34 -14.02 2.22
N THR A 92 16.61 -14.24 1.90
CA THR A 92 17.70 -13.50 2.55
C THR A 92 17.69 -12.02 2.15
N VAL A 93 17.54 -11.73 0.87
CA VAL A 93 17.43 -10.34 0.37
C VAL A 93 16.24 -9.61 1.01
N PHE A 94 15.11 -10.30 1.15
CA PHE A 94 13.89 -9.78 1.79
C PHE A 94 14.14 -9.46 3.27
N ALA A 95 14.74 -10.37 4.01
CA ALA A 95 15.05 -10.18 5.43
C ALA A 95 15.96 -8.98 5.67
N ASP A 96 16.96 -8.79 4.81
CA ASP A 96 17.94 -7.71 4.95
C ASP A 96 17.42 -6.34 4.52
N ASN A 97 16.47 -6.27 3.57
CA ASN A 97 16.09 -5.00 2.92
C ASN A 97 14.60 -4.65 3.02
N CYS A 98 13.71 -5.61 3.21
CA CYS A 98 12.27 -5.42 3.07
C CYS A 98 11.50 -5.66 4.38
N ALA A 99 11.95 -6.61 5.20
CA ALA A 99 11.26 -7.05 6.40
C ALA A 99 11.06 -5.95 7.44
N ALA A 100 11.93 -4.93 7.48
CA ALA A 100 11.80 -3.80 8.41
C ALA A 100 10.48 -3.03 8.26
N CYS A 101 9.92 -3.00 7.04
CA CYS A 101 8.63 -2.35 6.76
C CYS A 101 7.52 -3.38 6.51
N HIS A 102 7.81 -4.46 5.78
CA HIS A 102 6.79 -5.44 5.40
C HIS A 102 6.60 -6.59 6.40
N GLY A 103 7.40 -6.60 7.48
CA GLY A 103 7.41 -7.71 8.46
C GLY A 103 8.17 -8.93 7.93
N GLU A 104 8.63 -9.80 8.83
CA GLU A 104 9.40 -10.99 8.48
C GLU A 104 8.62 -11.98 7.59
N THR A 105 7.31 -11.98 7.71
CA THR A 105 6.40 -12.85 6.96
C THR A 105 5.66 -12.13 5.82
N GLY A 106 6.00 -10.87 5.56
CA GLY A 106 5.39 -10.08 4.51
C GLY A 106 3.96 -9.57 4.78
N LEU A 107 3.50 -9.62 6.04
CA LEU A 107 2.12 -9.21 6.41
C LEU A 107 1.91 -7.69 6.47
N GLY A 108 2.98 -6.92 6.22
CA GLY A 108 2.90 -5.46 6.23
C GLY A 108 2.98 -4.85 7.63
N ASP A 109 2.89 -3.52 7.67
CA ASP A 109 2.83 -2.74 8.90
C ASP A 109 1.97 -1.49 8.68
N ARG A 110 0.80 -1.44 9.32
CA ARG A 110 -0.13 -0.31 9.23
C ARG A 110 0.41 0.98 9.84
N ALA A 111 1.35 0.90 10.79
CA ALA A 111 1.99 2.09 11.35
C ALA A 111 2.89 2.79 10.33
N GLN A 112 3.37 2.05 9.34
CA GLN A 112 4.21 2.54 8.26
C GLN A 112 3.47 2.61 6.91
N GLY A 113 2.21 2.19 6.83
CA GLY A 113 1.47 2.08 5.56
C GLY A 113 2.16 1.14 4.57
N ALA A 114 2.80 0.10 5.09
CA ALA A 114 3.43 -0.95 4.30
C ALA A 114 2.41 -2.07 4.02
N PRO A 115 2.15 -2.40 2.75
CA PRO A 115 1.13 -3.39 2.39
C PRO A 115 1.49 -4.80 2.84
N ASN A 116 0.45 -5.62 3.05
CA ASN A 116 0.54 -7.05 3.13
C ASN A 116 0.95 -7.60 1.74
N LEU A 117 1.98 -8.41 1.69
CA LEU A 117 2.51 -9.04 0.47
C LEU A 117 2.10 -10.51 0.37
N ALA A 118 1.43 -11.03 1.40
CA ALA A 118 1.05 -12.44 1.50
C ALA A 118 -0.43 -12.70 1.12
N ASP A 119 -1.16 -11.67 0.72
CA ASP A 119 -2.52 -11.79 0.20
C ASP A 119 -2.58 -11.62 -1.32
N ALA A 120 -3.79 -11.61 -1.89
CA ALA A 120 -4.02 -11.47 -3.32
C ALA A 120 -4.37 -10.03 -3.74
N ILE A 121 -4.28 -9.04 -2.82
CA ILE A 121 -4.68 -7.65 -3.05
C ILE A 121 -3.46 -6.82 -3.43
N TRP A 122 -3.41 -6.38 -4.67
CA TRP A 122 -2.28 -5.66 -5.23
C TRP A 122 -2.70 -4.32 -5.83
N LEU A 123 -2.36 -3.23 -5.18
CA LEU A 123 -2.70 -1.87 -5.64
C LEU A 123 -2.16 -1.54 -7.04
N TYR A 124 -0.99 -2.05 -7.39
CA TYR A 124 -0.36 -1.79 -8.70
C TYR A 124 -0.33 -3.02 -9.61
N GLY A 125 -0.61 -4.19 -9.08
CA GLY A 125 -0.55 -5.49 -9.75
C GLY A 125 0.50 -6.40 -9.14
N GLY A 126 0.19 -7.71 -9.06
CA GLY A 126 1.01 -8.75 -8.43
C GLY A 126 1.77 -9.63 -9.42
N ASP A 127 1.77 -9.31 -10.72
CA ASP A 127 2.59 -10.03 -11.69
C ASP A 127 4.09 -9.69 -11.53
N ARG A 128 4.95 -10.64 -11.90
CA ARG A 128 6.41 -10.51 -11.73
C ARG A 128 7.00 -9.24 -12.36
N ALA A 129 6.50 -8.82 -13.51
CA ALA A 129 6.99 -7.64 -14.21
C ALA A 129 6.64 -6.37 -13.41
N THR A 130 5.41 -6.29 -12.91
CA THR A 130 4.95 -5.16 -12.08
C THR A 130 5.65 -5.12 -10.73
N LEU A 131 5.87 -6.28 -10.08
CA LEU A 131 6.63 -6.37 -8.84
C LEU A 131 8.09 -5.95 -9.03
N THR A 132 8.73 -6.40 -10.12
CA THR A 132 10.09 -5.99 -10.49
C THR A 132 10.18 -4.47 -10.67
N ASP A 133 9.24 -3.87 -11.39
CA ASP A 133 9.18 -2.42 -11.57
C ASP A 133 8.96 -1.68 -10.23
N THR A 134 8.13 -2.24 -9.36
CA THR A 134 7.88 -1.69 -8.02
C THR A 134 9.13 -1.74 -7.13
N VAL A 135 9.89 -2.84 -7.17
CA VAL A 135 11.15 -2.95 -6.42
C VAL A 135 12.21 -1.99 -6.97
N ILE A 136 12.35 -1.89 -8.29
CA ILE A 136 13.34 -1.04 -8.94
C ILE A 136 13.06 0.45 -8.70
N ASN A 137 11.83 0.89 -8.94
CA ASN A 137 11.48 2.31 -9.03
C ASN A 137 10.71 2.84 -7.81
N ALA A 138 10.26 1.94 -6.93
CA ALA A 138 9.32 2.20 -5.85
C ALA A 138 7.96 2.72 -6.35
N ARG A 139 7.05 3.00 -5.42
CA ARG A 139 5.76 3.63 -5.71
C ARG A 139 5.53 4.75 -4.71
N PHE A 140 5.00 5.85 -5.16
CA PHE A 140 4.76 7.02 -4.33
C PHE A 140 3.37 7.60 -4.65
N GLY A 141 2.33 6.94 -4.16
CA GLY A 141 0.95 7.44 -4.28
C GLY A 141 0.70 8.58 -3.28
N VAL A 142 0.06 9.64 -3.73
CA VAL A 142 -0.27 10.81 -2.92
C VAL A 142 -1.78 10.93 -2.79
N MET A 143 -2.27 11.07 -1.55
CA MET A 143 -3.64 11.49 -1.26
C MET A 143 -3.61 12.91 -0.71
N PRO A 144 -4.32 13.87 -1.30
CA PRO A 144 -4.35 15.24 -0.77
C PRO A 144 -5.07 15.30 0.57
N ALA A 145 -4.70 16.27 1.40
CA ALA A 145 -5.41 16.60 2.62
C ALA A 145 -6.77 17.24 2.29
N TRP A 146 -7.83 16.74 2.90
CA TRP A 146 -9.19 17.27 2.72
C TRP A 146 -9.64 18.16 3.87
N GLY A 147 -8.94 18.14 5.02
CA GLY A 147 -9.25 19.01 6.16
C GLY A 147 -9.38 20.50 5.80
N PRO A 148 -8.48 21.09 4.99
CA PRO A 148 -8.60 22.48 4.58
C PRO A 148 -9.75 22.77 3.59
N ARG A 149 -10.38 21.73 3.00
CA ARG A 149 -11.37 21.84 1.91
C ARG A 149 -12.77 21.43 2.33
N LEU A 150 -12.89 20.70 3.44
CA LEU A 150 -14.14 20.16 3.96
C LEU A 150 -14.36 20.68 5.39
N THR A 151 -15.61 20.77 5.80
CA THR A 151 -15.93 21.04 7.20
C THR A 151 -15.66 19.79 8.05
N GLU A 152 -15.50 19.97 9.36
CA GLU A 152 -15.37 18.83 10.30
C GLU A 152 -16.54 17.84 10.17
N ALA A 153 -17.75 18.35 9.97
CA ALA A 153 -18.92 17.51 9.77
C ALA A 153 -18.84 16.69 8.47
N ASP A 154 -18.33 17.29 7.39
CA ASP A 154 -18.17 16.60 6.11
C ASP A 154 -17.05 15.53 6.19
N VAL A 155 -15.93 15.83 6.87
CA VAL A 155 -14.84 14.85 7.10
C VAL A 155 -15.40 13.64 7.83
N ARG A 156 -16.11 13.85 8.93
CA ARG A 156 -16.74 12.75 9.69
C ARG A 156 -17.79 11.99 8.88
N ALA A 157 -18.62 12.70 8.14
CA ALA A 157 -19.65 12.08 7.32
C ALA A 157 -19.05 11.18 6.21
N VAL A 158 -18.01 11.66 5.51
CA VAL A 158 -17.38 10.84 4.47
C VAL A 158 -16.59 9.70 5.06
N SER A 159 -15.95 9.87 6.22
CA SER A 159 -15.25 8.78 6.92
C SER A 159 -16.22 7.69 7.37
N ALA A 160 -17.37 8.07 7.94
CA ALA A 160 -18.42 7.12 8.30
C ALA A 160 -19.00 6.40 7.07
N TYR A 161 -19.15 7.11 5.97
CA TYR A 161 -19.57 6.50 4.70
C TYR A 161 -18.55 5.46 4.22
N VAL A 162 -17.26 5.81 4.18
CA VAL A 162 -16.19 4.89 3.75
C VAL A 162 -16.11 3.67 4.66
N HIS A 163 -16.10 3.86 5.97
CA HIS A 163 -16.13 2.77 6.96
C HIS A 163 -17.33 1.83 6.75
N GLY A 164 -18.50 2.37 6.40
CA GLY A 164 -19.71 1.61 6.16
C GLY A 164 -19.79 0.92 4.79
N LEU A 165 -18.80 1.06 3.90
CA LEU A 165 -18.79 0.41 2.57
C LEU A 165 -18.53 -1.10 2.63
N GLY A 166 -17.98 -1.61 3.71
CA GLY A 166 -17.84 -3.04 3.96
C GLY A 166 -16.50 -3.49 4.52
N GLY A 167 -15.44 -2.72 4.34
CA GLY A 167 -14.11 -3.05 4.83
C GLY A 167 -13.70 -2.36 6.13
N GLY A 168 -14.54 -1.52 6.73
CA GLY A 168 -14.26 -0.83 7.99
C GLY A 168 -14.16 -1.78 9.18
N GLU A 169 -13.27 -1.49 10.12
CA GLU A 169 -12.96 -2.30 11.31
C GLU A 169 -13.59 -1.72 12.58
#